data_baea526454d5a821f6b2b2feafcd1858
#
_entry.id   baea526454d5a821f6b2b2feafcd1858
#
_cell.length_a   1.000
_cell.length_b   1.000
_cell.length_c   1.000
_cell.angle_alpha   90.00
_cell.angle_beta   90.00
_cell.angle_gamma   90.00
#
_symmetry.space_group_name_H-M   'P 1'
#
loop_
_entity.id
_entity.type
_entity.pdbx_description
1 polymer ?
#
loop_
_entity_poly.entity_id
_entity_poly.type
_entity_poly.pdbx_seq_one_letter_code
_entity_poly.pdbx_strand_id
1 'polypeptide(L)'
;MRLLAIETSCDETSAAVVVDGCAVSTEVSSQIKIHAEYGGVVPELATREHLRNLSPVVRKALQQAQIEPADINAIAATRGPGLPPALMVGWKAAQSMAYALDVPLIGVNHVQAHLYSPWFTGEPPVADWESFKPNLSLIVSGGHTLLVKVDAALEHQILGGTQDDAAGECFDKIAKLLGLAYPGGPEVDRLACTGNAAAFAFARPMLNKPNDDFSFSGLKTSVRYFLEKHPELAT
;
A
#
# COMPACT_ATOMS: atom_id res chain seq x y z
N MET A 1 -13.97 -22.78 2.86
CA MET A 1 -12.57 -22.61 3.33
C MET A 1 -12.49 -21.36 4.18
N ARG A 2 -11.86 -21.43 5.37
CA ARG A 2 -11.68 -20.28 6.29
C ARG A 2 -10.20 -19.93 6.32
N LEU A 3 -9.87 -18.71 5.92
CA LEU A 3 -8.50 -18.22 5.78
C LEU A 3 -8.31 -17.00 6.71
N LEU A 4 -7.21 -16.98 7.47
CA LEU A 4 -6.74 -15.79 8.17
C LEU A 4 -5.63 -15.13 7.33
N ALA A 5 -5.83 -13.90 6.92
CA ALA A 5 -4.86 -13.10 6.18
C ALA A 5 -4.21 -12.04 7.08
N ILE A 6 -2.89 -11.81 6.92
CA ILE A 6 -2.09 -10.87 7.72
C ILE A 6 -1.26 -9.99 6.78
N GLU A 7 -1.28 -8.67 7.04
CA GLU A 7 -0.51 -7.68 6.31
C GLU A 7 0.25 -6.77 7.29
N THR A 8 1.57 -6.65 7.11
CA THR A 8 2.46 -5.78 7.88
C THR A 8 3.60 -5.22 7.04
N SER A 9 3.37 -4.92 5.76
CA SER A 9 4.46 -4.57 4.83
C SER A 9 5.03 -3.16 5.01
N CYS A 10 4.27 -2.23 5.60
CA CYS A 10 4.69 -0.82 5.75
C CYS A 10 4.29 -0.24 7.11
N ASP A 11 3.22 0.55 7.15
CA ASP A 11 2.81 1.32 8.33
C ASP A 11 1.38 1.01 8.79
N GLU A 12 0.82 -0.11 8.32
CA GLU A 12 -0.48 -0.61 8.74
C GLU A 12 -0.37 -2.06 9.16
N THR A 13 -0.86 -2.37 10.36
CA THR A 13 -1.04 -3.74 10.81
C THR A 13 -2.47 -4.15 10.52
N SER A 14 -2.67 -5.12 9.64
CA SER A 14 -4.03 -5.59 9.35
C SER A 14 -4.17 -7.10 9.39
N ALA A 15 -5.39 -7.54 9.69
CA ALA A 15 -5.80 -8.92 9.58
C ALA A 15 -7.25 -9.01 9.06
N ALA A 16 -7.51 -10.01 8.24
CA ALA A 16 -8.84 -10.30 7.71
C ALA A 16 -9.14 -11.80 7.82
N VAL A 17 -10.40 -12.12 8.05
CA VAL A 17 -10.90 -13.48 7.93
C VAL A 17 -11.72 -13.59 6.66
N VAL A 18 -11.32 -14.53 5.80
CA VAL A 18 -11.99 -14.81 4.52
C VAL A 18 -12.64 -16.18 4.58
N VAL A 19 -13.93 -16.23 4.30
CA VAL A 19 -14.73 -17.47 4.24
C VAL A 19 -15.27 -17.65 2.85
N ASP A 20 -14.86 -18.70 2.17
CA ASP A 20 -15.33 -19.05 0.81
C ASP A 20 -15.24 -17.88 -0.19
N GLY A 21 -14.15 -17.11 -0.14
CA GLY A 21 -13.91 -15.96 -1.01
C GLY A 21 -14.52 -14.64 -0.53
N CYS A 22 -15.23 -14.65 0.61
CA CYS A 22 -15.82 -13.45 1.21
C CYS A 22 -15.01 -12.98 2.43
N ALA A 23 -14.61 -11.71 2.50
CA ALA A 23 -13.98 -11.14 3.68
C ALA A 23 -15.05 -10.81 4.73
N VAL A 24 -15.26 -11.74 5.65
CA VAL A 24 -16.28 -11.61 6.70
C VAL A 24 -15.85 -10.69 7.84
N SER A 25 -14.56 -10.39 7.96
CA SER A 25 -14.03 -9.36 8.85
C SER A 25 -12.73 -8.80 8.31
N THR A 26 -12.47 -7.51 8.60
CA THR A 26 -11.20 -6.84 8.31
C THR A 26 -10.91 -5.84 9.42
N GLU A 27 -9.74 -5.96 10.04
CA GLU A 27 -9.25 -5.07 11.07
C GLU A 27 -7.94 -4.42 10.63
N VAL A 28 -7.84 -3.11 10.83
CA VAL A 28 -6.66 -2.31 10.49
C VAL A 28 -6.26 -1.45 11.68
N SER A 29 -4.97 -1.46 12.01
CA SER A 29 -4.33 -0.53 12.94
C SER A 29 -3.31 0.30 12.17
N SER A 30 -3.68 1.54 11.82
CA SER A 30 -2.81 2.46 11.08
C SER A 30 -1.87 3.21 12.01
N GLN A 31 -0.65 3.40 11.56
CA GLN A 31 0.44 4.10 12.24
C GLN A 31 0.65 5.52 11.70
N ILE A 32 -0.22 6.02 10.79
CA ILE A 32 -0.09 7.32 10.13
C ILE A 32 0.15 8.44 11.15
N LYS A 33 -0.58 8.46 12.27
CA LYS A 33 -0.45 9.49 13.30
C LYS A 33 0.95 9.53 13.93
N ILE A 34 1.56 8.37 14.14
CA ILE A 34 2.89 8.25 14.74
C ILE A 34 3.95 8.72 13.72
N HIS A 35 3.81 8.32 12.48
CA HIS A 35 4.76 8.67 11.41
C HIS A 35 4.63 10.13 10.95
N ALA A 36 3.47 10.76 11.13
CA ALA A 36 3.24 12.17 10.81
C ALA A 36 4.19 13.11 11.58
N GLU A 37 4.56 12.76 12.83
CA GLU A 37 5.53 13.53 13.63
C GLU A 37 6.93 13.58 12.99
N TYR A 38 7.26 12.59 12.15
CA TYR A 38 8.55 12.48 11.46
C TYR A 38 8.47 12.94 10.00
N GLY A 39 7.25 13.17 9.49
CA GLY A 39 7.00 13.55 8.09
C GLY A 39 7.25 12.42 7.11
N GLY A 40 7.05 11.16 7.53
CA GLY A 40 7.20 9.96 6.72
C GLY A 40 7.43 8.71 7.58
N VAL A 41 7.37 7.55 6.95
CA VAL A 41 7.49 6.26 7.64
C VAL A 41 8.91 6.05 8.19
N VAL A 42 8.99 5.72 9.48
CA VAL A 42 10.22 5.34 10.18
C VAL A 42 10.22 3.81 10.36
N PRO A 43 11.06 3.04 9.63
CA PRO A 43 10.97 1.58 9.59
C PRO A 43 11.09 0.88 10.95
N GLU A 44 11.97 1.38 11.82
CA GLU A 44 12.15 0.80 13.16
C GLU A 44 10.91 1.02 14.03
N LEU A 45 10.31 2.20 13.95
CA LEU A 45 9.08 2.53 14.68
C LEU A 45 7.91 1.68 14.16
N ALA A 46 7.79 1.56 12.83
CA ALA A 46 6.78 0.71 12.21
C ALA A 46 6.88 -0.74 12.72
N THR A 47 8.07 -1.30 12.75
CA THR A 47 8.31 -2.66 13.26
C THR A 47 7.85 -2.84 14.70
N ARG A 48 8.15 -1.89 15.58
CA ARG A 48 7.73 -1.93 16.98
C ARG A 48 6.22 -1.87 17.14
N GLU A 49 5.56 -1.04 16.34
CA GLU A 49 4.10 -0.94 16.37
C GLU A 49 3.44 -2.19 15.80
N HIS A 50 3.99 -2.82 14.77
CA HIS A 50 3.50 -4.13 14.33
C HIS A 50 3.57 -5.20 15.43
N LEU A 51 4.67 -5.26 16.17
CA LEU A 51 4.81 -6.20 17.30
C LEU A 51 3.76 -5.98 18.38
N ARG A 52 3.39 -4.72 18.66
CA ARG A 52 2.36 -4.37 19.65
C ARG A 52 0.96 -4.68 19.18
N ASN A 53 0.67 -4.38 17.88
CA ASN A 53 -0.68 -4.33 17.36
C ASN A 53 -1.13 -5.64 16.71
N LEU A 54 -0.21 -6.52 16.28
CA LEU A 54 -0.57 -7.71 15.51
C LEU A 54 -1.51 -8.65 16.28
N SER A 55 -1.18 -8.99 17.54
CA SER A 55 -2.04 -9.89 18.32
C SER A 55 -3.42 -9.31 18.62
N PRO A 56 -3.58 -8.04 19.05
CA PRO A 56 -4.88 -7.39 19.16
C PRO A 56 -5.68 -7.38 17.85
N VAL A 57 -5.06 -7.05 16.72
CA VAL A 57 -5.70 -6.96 15.39
C VAL A 57 -6.20 -8.34 14.96
N VAL A 58 -5.37 -9.38 15.06
CA VAL A 58 -5.77 -10.75 14.72
C VAL A 58 -6.93 -11.23 15.59
N ARG A 59 -6.87 -11.01 16.92
CA ARG A 59 -7.98 -11.39 17.81
C ARG A 59 -9.28 -10.71 17.45
N LYS A 60 -9.22 -9.42 17.15
CA LYS A 60 -10.41 -8.64 16.80
C LYS A 60 -11.02 -9.10 15.48
N ALA A 61 -10.19 -9.39 14.47
CA ALA A 61 -10.65 -9.95 13.21
C ALA A 61 -11.36 -11.30 13.40
N LEU A 62 -10.79 -12.21 14.18
CA LEU A 62 -11.40 -13.50 14.49
C LEU A 62 -12.71 -13.35 15.28
N GLN A 63 -12.74 -12.47 16.29
CA GLN A 63 -13.93 -12.17 17.09
C GLN A 63 -15.07 -11.61 16.26
N GLN A 64 -14.79 -10.68 15.36
CA GLN A 64 -15.80 -10.10 14.46
C GLN A 64 -16.34 -11.13 13.49
N ALA A 65 -15.48 -12.01 12.97
CA ALA A 65 -15.88 -13.12 12.13
C ALA A 65 -16.65 -14.20 12.88
N GLN A 66 -16.65 -14.19 14.22
CA GLN A 66 -17.18 -15.25 15.09
C GLN A 66 -16.57 -16.63 14.77
N ILE A 67 -15.24 -16.64 14.52
CA ILE A 67 -14.47 -17.83 14.16
C ILE A 67 -13.38 -18.06 15.21
N GLU A 68 -13.31 -19.30 15.72
CA GLU A 68 -12.25 -19.71 16.62
C GLU A 68 -10.96 -20.00 15.83
N PRO A 69 -9.77 -19.77 16.42
CA PRO A 69 -8.51 -20.08 15.75
C PRO A 69 -8.42 -21.51 15.21
N ALA A 70 -8.98 -22.48 15.93
CA ALA A 70 -8.99 -23.90 15.54
C ALA A 70 -9.84 -24.19 14.29
N ASP A 71 -10.72 -23.27 13.88
CA ASP A 71 -11.55 -23.39 12.69
C ASP A 71 -10.88 -22.90 11.41
N ILE A 72 -9.70 -22.26 11.51
CA ILE A 72 -8.94 -21.77 10.38
C ILE A 72 -8.34 -22.93 9.60
N ASN A 73 -8.48 -22.89 8.27
CA ASN A 73 -8.01 -23.95 7.37
C ASN A 73 -6.72 -23.57 6.62
N ALA A 74 -6.38 -22.28 6.57
CA ALA A 74 -5.15 -21.77 5.98
C ALA A 74 -4.79 -20.41 6.55
N ILE A 75 -3.52 -20.05 6.53
CA ILE A 75 -3.04 -18.71 6.87
C ILE A 75 -2.35 -18.12 5.66
N ALA A 76 -2.69 -16.87 5.33
CA ALA A 76 -1.99 -16.08 4.33
C ALA A 76 -1.25 -14.92 5.00
N ALA A 77 -0.07 -14.58 4.48
CA ALA A 77 0.62 -13.37 4.93
C ALA A 77 1.40 -12.73 3.80
N THR A 78 1.53 -11.42 3.83
CA THR A 78 2.35 -10.70 2.89
C THR A 78 3.82 -11.09 3.07
N ARG A 79 4.41 -11.59 1.97
CA ARG A 79 5.81 -12.01 1.91
C ARG A 79 6.73 -10.89 1.42
N GLY A 80 6.19 -9.93 0.70
CA GLY A 80 6.90 -8.79 0.09
C GLY A 80 6.22 -8.32 -1.19
N PRO A 81 6.70 -7.20 -1.77
CA PRO A 81 7.68 -6.27 -1.21
C PRO A 81 7.15 -5.47 -0.02
N GLY A 82 8.07 -4.79 0.68
CA GLY A 82 7.77 -3.95 1.85
C GLY A 82 9.00 -3.73 2.71
N LEU A 83 8.84 -3.09 3.86
CA LEU A 83 9.90 -2.87 4.83
C LEU A 83 10.32 -4.22 5.45
N PRO A 84 11.57 -4.69 5.26
CA PRO A 84 11.96 -6.04 5.66
C PRO A 84 11.71 -6.37 7.13
N PRO A 85 12.01 -5.49 8.11
CA PRO A 85 11.73 -5.77 9.51
C PRO A 85 10.22 -5.86 9.81
N ALA A 86 9.39 -5.03 9.18
CA ALA A 86 7.95 -5.02 9.32
C ALA A 86 7.32 -6.31 8.75
N LEU A 87 7.72 -6.68 7.52
CA LEU A 87 7.33 -7.96 6.89
C LEU A 87 7.65 -9.17 7.77
N MET A 88 8.82 -9.15 8.42
CA MET A 88 9.25 -10.23 9.32
C MET A 88 8.28 -10.46 10.47
N VAL A 89 7.66 -9.41 11.01
CA VAL A 89 6.69 -9.52 12.11
C VAL A 89 5.47 -10.34 11.67
N GLY A 90 4.78 -9.93 10.61
CA GLY A 90 3.59 -10.63 10.10
C GLY A 90 3.92 -12.03 9.59
N TRP A 91 5.00 -12.17 8.81
CA TRP A 91 5.41 -13.43 8.24
C TRP A 91 5.77 -14.48 9.30
N LYS A 92 6.55 -14.12 10.32
CA LYS A 92 6.93 -15.05 11.40
C LYS A 92 5.75 -15.41 12.30
N ALA A 93 4.88 -14.46 12.58
CA ALA A 93 3.63 -14.76 13.30
C ALA A 93 2.74 -15.73 12.50
N ALA A 94 2.56 -15.48 11.21
CA ALA A 94 1.81 -16.38 10.32
C ALA A 94 2.42 -17.78 10.26
N GLN A 95 3.76 -17.90 10.14
CA GLN A 95 4.45 -19.20 10.19
C GLN A 95 4.19 -19.94 11.51
N SER A 96 4.27 -19.24 12.64
CA SER A 96 4.06 -19.83 13.96
C SER A 96 2.62 -20.31 14.14
N MET A 97 1.64 -19.50 13.69
CA MET A 97 0.23 -19.88 13.74
C MET A 97 -0.09 -21.04 12.82
N ALA A 98 0.41 -21.03 11.58
CA ALA A 98 0.22 -22.14 10.63
C ALA A 98 0.78 -23.45 11.16
N TYR A 99 1.97 -23.40 11.77
CA TYR A 99 2.58 -24.57 12.41
C TYR A 99 1.77 -25.07 13.60
N ALA A 100 1.31 -24.17 14.47
CA ALA A 100 0.55 -24.54 15.67
C ALA A 100 -0.83 -25.12 15.35
N LEU A 101 -1.45 -24.68 14.25
CA LEU A 101 -2.76 -25.16 13.80
C LEU A 101 -2.68 -26.31 12.80
N ASP A 102 -1.49 -26.70 12.38
CA ASP A 102 -1.23 -27.72 11.35
C ASP A 102 -1.98 -27.43 10.04
N VAL A 103 -1.90 -26.16 9.57
CA VAL A 103 -2.56 -25.68 8.35
C VAL A 103 -1.55 -25.07 7.37
N PRO A 104 -1.86 -25.04 6.07
CA PRO A 104 -0.97 -24.44 5.07
C PRO A 104 -0.75 -22.95 5.29
N LEU A 105 0.48 -22.47 5.00
CA LEU A 105 0.86 -21.06 4.92
C LEU A 105 0.98 -20.61 3.46
N ILE A 106 0.31 -19.53 3.12
CA ILE A 106 0.28 -18.94 1.78
C ILE A 106 1.01 -17.60 1.80
N GLY A 107 2.06 -17.48 1.00
CA GLY A 107 2.78 -16.21 0.81
C GLY A 107 2.13 -15.36 -0.27
N VAL A 108 1.72 -14.14 0.08
CA VAL A 108 1.08 -13.19 -0.84
C VAL A 108 2.05 -12.08 -1.23
N ASN A 109 2.08 -11.72 -2.50
CA ASN A 109 2.81 -10.54 -2.96
C ASN A 109 1.95 -9.29 -2.74
N HIS A 110 2.49 -8.30 -2.00
CA HIS A 110 1.81 -7.05 -1.66
C HIS A 110 1.30 -6.28 -2.89
N VAL A 111 2.14 -6.17 -3.94
CA VAL A 111 1.79 -5.45 -5.17
C VAL A 111 0.69 -6.19 -5.94
N GLN A 112 0.72 -7.53 -5.96
CA GLN A 112 -0.35 -8.32 -6.56
C GLN A 112 -1.67 -8.18 -5.78
N ALA A 113 -1.62 -8.11 -4.46
CA ALA A 113 -2.81 -7.85 -3.65
C ALA A 113 -3.46 -6.52 -4.02
N HIS A 114 -2.66 -5.45 -4.21
CA HIS A 114 -3.16 -4.18 -4.73
C HIS A 114 -3.71 -4.30 -6.15
N LEU A 115 -3.00 -5.02 -7.04
CA LEU A 115 -3.40 -5.19 -8.43
C LEU A 115 -4.79 -5.81 -8.57
N TYR A 116 -5.12 -6.77 -7.71
CA TYR A 116 -6.39 -7.50 -7.78
C TYR A 116 -7.49 -6.96 -6.84
N SER A 117 -7.18 -5.98 -5.98
CA SER A 117 -8.16 -5.40 -5.06
C SER A 117 -9.42 -4.81 -5.72
N PRO A 118 -9.40 -4.24 -6.94
CA PRO A 118 -10.61 -3.72 -7.59
C PRO A 118 -11.69 -4.77 -7.86
N TRP A 119 -11.34 -6.06 -7.92
CA TRP A 119 -12.30 -7.17 -8.08
C TRP A 119 -12.77 -7.78 -6.77
N PHE A 120 -12.44 -7.14 -5.66
CA PHE A 120 -12.90 -7.52 -4.33
C PHE A 120 -13.93 -6.48 -3.87
N THR A 121 -15.21 -6.74 -4.13
CA THR A 121 -16.29 -5.74 -4.10
C THR A 121 -17.48 -6.20 -3.25
N GLY A 122 -18.34 -5.26 -2.88
CA GLY A 122 -19.55 -5.54 -2.08
C GLY A 122 -19.36 -5.34 -0.59
N GLU A 123 -20.42 -5.58 0.17
CA GLU A 123 -20.45 -5.55 1.65
C GLU A 123 -21.19 -6.79 2.19
N PRO A 124 -20.48 -7.76 2.78
CA PRO A 124 -19.02 -7.85 2.88
C PRO A 124 -18.34 -8.05 1.51
N PRO A 125 -17.06 -7.66 1.37
CA PRO A 125 -16.36 -7.78 0.09
C PRO A 125 -16.18 -9.25 -0.32
N VAL A 126 -16.48 -9.53 -1.59
CA VAL A 126 -16.35 -10.86 -2.22
C VAL A 126 -15.51 -10.73 -3.48
N ALA A 127 -14.70 -11.73 -3.79
CA ALA A 127 -13.94 -11.78 -5.03
C ALA A 127 -14.88 -12.02 -6.21
N ASP A 128 -15.01 -11.01 -7.09
CA ASP A 128 -15.82 -11.05 -8.31
C ASP A 128 -14.94 -11.25 -9.54
N TRP A 129 -14.56 -12.49 -9.79
CA TRP A 129 -13.76 -12.86 -10.96
C TRP A 129 -14.60 -12.99 -12.24
N GLU A 130 -15.93 -13.04 -12.14
CA GLU A 130 -16.82 -13.13 -13.31
C GLU A 130 -16.87 -11.77 -14.05
N SER A 131 -16.72 -10.66 -13.33
CA SER A 131 -16.63 -9.32 -13.93
C SER A 131 -15.25 -8.98 -14.48
N PHE A 132 -14.25 -9.84 -14.28
CA PHE A 132 -12.89 -9.60 -14.72
C PHE A 132 -12.80 -9.44 -16.25
N LYS A 133 -12.08 -8.40 -16.69
CA LYS A 133 -11.72 -8.17 -18.09
C LYS A 133 -10.24 -7.80 -18.19
N PRO A 134 -9.57 -8.19 -19.29
CA PRO A 134 -8.22 -7.71 -19.57
C PRO A 134 -8.15 -6.18 -19.49
N ASN A 135 -7.11 -5.66 -18.86
CA ASN A 135 -7.00 -4.23 -18.57
C ASN A 135 -5.55 -3.76 -18.43
N LEU A 136 -5.39 -2.44 -18.36
CA LEU A 136 -4.18 -1.78 -17.91
C LEU A 136 -4.43 -1.22 -16.52
N SER A 137 -3.65 -1.65 -15.56
CA SER A 137 -3.70 -1.18 -14.18
C SER A 137 -2.50 -0.29 -13.87
N LEU A 138 -2.76 0.86 -13.23
CA LEU A 138 -1.74 1.73 -12.68
C LEU A 138 -1.76 1.61 -11.16
N ILE A 139 -0.68 1.06 -10.60
CA ILE A 139 -0.48 1.00 -9.14
C ILE A 139 0.29 2.25 -8.73
N VAL A 140 -0.30 3.06 -7.85
CA VAL A 140 0.29 4.30 -7.33
C VAL A 140 0.19 4.31 -5.81
N SER A 141 1.34 4.37 -5.15
CA SER A 141 1.42 4.42 -3.67
C SER A 141 2.65 5.20 -3.21
N GLY A 142 2.85 5.27 -1.91
CA GLY A 142 4.07 5.85 -1.30
C GLY A 142 5.35 5.07 -1.63
N GLY A 143 5.25 3.77 -1.95
CA GLY A 143 6.41 2.91 -2.23
C GLY A 143 6.48 2.38 -3.67
N HIS A 144 5.38 2.42 -4.43
CA HIS A 144 5.31 1.79 -5.74
C HIS A 144 4.62 2.68 -6.78
N THR A 145 5.16 2.68 -7.99
CA THR A 145 4.49 3.22 -9.17
C THR A 145 4.77 2.29 -10.34
N LEU A 146 3.76 1.54 -10.77
CA LEU A 146 3.87 0.49 -11.77
C LEU A 146 2.72 0.55 -12.76
N LEU A 147 3.02 0.41 -14.04
CA LEU A 147 2.04 0.15 -15.09
C LEU A 147 2.04 -1.35 -15.40
N VAL A 148 0.88 -1.99 -15.27
CA VAL A 148 0.74 -3.43 -15.37
C VAL A 148 -0.36 -3.77 -16.37
N LYS A 149 -0.05 -4.62 -17.34
CA LYS A 149 -1.04 -5.27 -18.21
C LYS A 149 -1.53 -6.54 -17.53
N VAL A 150 -2.83 -6.69 -17.45
CA VAL A 150 -3.49 -7.87 -16.88
C VAL A 150 -4.33 -8.53 -17.96
N ASP A 151 -3.93 -9.72 -18.40
CA ASP A 151 -4.58 -10.43 -19.48
C ASP A 151 -5.66 -11.40 -18.96
N ALA A 152 -5.43 -12.02 -17.80
CA ALA A 152 -6.38 -12.89 -17.12
C ALA A 152 -6.15 -12.83 -15.59
N ALA A 153 -7.06 -13.41 -14.81
CA ALA A 153 -6.85 -13.53 -13.36
C ALA A 153 -5.54 -14.25 -13.06
N LEU A 154 -4.66 -13.59 -12.30
CA LEU A 154 -3.29 -14.03 -11.95
C LEU A 154 -2.29 -14.07 -13.13
N GLU A 155 -2.68 -13.64 -14.32
CA GLU A 155 -1.80 -13.47 -15.48
C GLU A 155 -1.56 -11.98 -15.75
N HIS A 156 -0.38 -11.49 -15.43
CA HIS A 156 -0.05 -10.07 -15.57
C HIS A 156 1.40 -9.87 -15.96
N GLN A 157 1.67 -8.75 -16.62
CA GLN A 157 2.99 -8.31 -17.06
C GLN A 157 3.22 -6.86 -16.63
N ILE A 158 4.32 -6.60 -15.96
CA ILE A 158 4.78 -5.23 -15.68
C ILE A 158 5.30 -4.65 -17.01
N LEU A 159 4.71 -3.56 -17.47
CA LEU A 159 5.12 -2.82 -18.66
C LEU A 159 6.16 -1.76 -18.33
N GLY A 160 6.02 -1.08 -17.19
CA GLY A 160 6.95 -0.07 -16.74
C GLY A 160 6.79 0.21 -15.26
N GLY A 161 7.75 0.93 -14.69
CA GLY A 161 7.74 1.32 -13.29
C GLY A 161 8.60 2.55 -13.06
N THR A 162 8.52 3.08 -11.84
CA THR A 162 9.37 4.22 -11.49
C THR A 162 10.84 3.82 -11.42
N GLN A 163 11.68 4.66 -11.98
CA GLN A 163 13.14 4.48 -11.98
C GLN A 163 13.81 5.13 -10.75
N ASP A 164 13.03 5.90 -9.97
CA ASP A 164 13.51 6.63 -8.80
C ASP A 164 12.41 6.73 -7.72
N ASP A 165 12.01 7.92 -7.29
CA ASP A 165 10.94 8.10 -6.30
C ASP A 165 9.61 7.51 -6.83
N ALA A 166 8.82 6.88 -5.96
CA ALA A 166 7.42 6.59 -6.27
C ALA A 166 6.60 7.89 -6.33
N ALA A 167 5.47 7.88 -7.03
CA ALA A 167 4.62 9.06 -7.15
C ALA A 167 4.15 9.58 -5.78
N GLY A 168 3.66 8.70 -4.90
CA GLY A 168 3.24 9.09 -3.55
C GLY A 168 4.40 9.61 -2.70
N GLU A 169 5.59 9.00 -2.78
CA GLU A 169 6.80 9.50 -2.13
C GLU A 169 7.18 10.91 -2.62
N CYS A 170 7.05 11.16 -3.93
CA CYS A 170 7.27 12.48 -4.51
C CYS A 170 6.27 13.50 -3.94
N PHE A 171 4.98 13.15 -3.86
CA PHE A 171 3.96 14.00 -3.26
C PHE A 171 4.25 14.31 -1.79
N ASP A 172 4.65 13.32 -0.98
CA ASP A 172 5.00 13.53 0.43
C ASP A 172 6.18 14.47 0.58
N LYS A 173 7.22 14.31 -0.26
CA LYS A 173 8.40 15.19 -0.25
C LYS A 173 8.07 16.61 -0.69
N ILE A 174 7.21 16.80 -1.70
CA ILE A 174 6.75 18.11 -2.15
C ILE A 174 5.87 18.76 -1.08
N ALA A 175 4.93 18.02 -0.49
CA ALA A 175 4.09 18.52 0.60
C ALA A 175 4.93 19.04 1.77
N LYS A 176 5.97 18.31 2.15
CA LYS A 176 6.92 18.74 3.18
C LYS A 176 7.64 20.03 2.82
N LEU A 177 8.04 20.22 1.54
CA LEU A 177 8.63 21.47 1.08
C LEU A 177 7.65 22.65 1.15
N LEU A 178 6.35 22.38 1.01
CA LEU A 178 5.26 23.36 1.10
C LEU A 178 4.73 23.57 2.53
N GLY A 179 5.32 22.93 3.55
CA GLY A 179 4.83 23.02 4.93
C GLY A 179 3.51 22.31 5.19
N LEU A 180 3.07 21.41 4.30
CA LEU A 180 1.81 20.66 4.43
C LEU A 180 1.97 19.43 5.33
N ALA A 181 0.83 18.96 5.86
CA ALA A 181 0.79 17.78 6.72
C ALA A 181 1.12 16.48 5.98
N TYR A 182 1.55 15.47 6.73
CA TYR A 182 1.68 14.08 6.26
C TYR A 182 0.40 13.28 6.59
N PRO A 183 -0.05 12.39 5.69
CA PRO A 183 0.49 12.10 4.35
C PRO A 183 0.24 13.24 3.35
N GLY A 184 1.28 13.56 2.57
CA GLY A 184 1.28 14.73 1.69
C GLY A 184 0.43 14.57 0.43
N GLY A 185 0.30 13.34 -0.10
CA GLY A 185 -0.47 13.09 -1.31
C GLY A 185 -1.90 13.62 -1.25
N PRO A 186 -2.72 13.24 -0.25
CA PRO A 186 -4.09 13.74 -0.08
C PRO A 186 -4.17 15.26 0.11
N GLU A 187 -3.21 15.87 0.81
CA GLU A 187 -3.20 17.31 1.03
C GLU A 187 -2.89 18.09 -0.25
N VAL A 188 -1.90 17.64 -1.03
CA VAL A 188 -1.59 18.25 -2.33
C VAL A 188 -2.75 18.09 -3.29
N ASP A 189 -3.38 16.91 -3.36
CA ASP A 189 -4.54 16.65 -4.21
C ASP A 189 -5.73 17.57 -3.85
N ARG A 190 -6.06 17.68 -2.57
CA ARG A 190 -7.12 18.56 -2.07
C ARG A 190 -6.90 20.03 -2.48
N LEU A 191 -5.67 20.54 -2.36
CA LEU A 191 -5.32 21.89 -2.75
C LEU A 191 -5.34 22.07 -4.27
N ALA A 192 -4.91 21.06 -5.03
CA ALA A 192 -4.89 21.09 -6.49
C ALA A 192 -6.29 21.25 -7.11
N CYS A 193 -7.35 20.80 -6.43
CA CYS A 193 -8.74 20.97 -6.89
C CYS A 193 -9.13 22.43 -7.15
N THR A 194 -8.49 23.39 -6.44
CA THR A 194 -8.72 24.83 -6.61
C THR A 194 -7.59 25.56 -7.34
N GLY A 195 -6.55 24.80 -7.72
CA GLY A 195 -5.35 25.32 -8.36
C GLY A 195 -5.49 25.51 -9.88
N ASN A 196 -4.51 26.18 -10.47
CA ASN A 196 -4.36 26.28 -11.91
C ASN A 196 -3.21 25.37 -12.38
N ALA A 197 -3.54 24.24 -13.01
CA ALA A 197 -2.57 23.26 -13.49
C ALA A 197 -1.56 23.82 -14.53
N ALA A 198 -1.86 24.97 -15.16
CA ALA A 198 -1.00 25.63 -16.14
C ALA A 198 -0.17 26.77 -15.55
N ALA A 199 -0.26 27.07 -14.24
CA ALA A 199 0.41 28.20 -13.61
C ALA A 199 1.94 28.11 -13.68
N PHE A 200 2.49 26.88 -13.58
CA PHE A 200 3.92 26.64 -13.55
C PHE A 200 4.30 25.46 -14.44
N ALA A 201 5.40 25.61 -15.19
CA ALA A 201 5.94 24.57 -16.07
C ALA A 201 7.03 23.77 -15.32
N PHE A 202 6.62 22.79 -14.53
CA PHE A 202 7.57 21.87 -13.88
C PHE A 202 8.06 20.77 -14.83
N ALA A 203 9.23 20.20 -14.51
CA ALA A 203 9.78 19.08 -15.27
C ALA A 203 8.84 17.88 -15.28
N ARG A 204 8.71 17.26 -16.45
CA ARG A 204 7.97 16.00 -16.67
C ARG A 204 8.95 14.94 -17.18
N PRO A 205 9.72 14.29 -16.27
CA PRO A 205 10.71 13.31 -16.67
C PRO A 205 10.06 12.13 -17.41
N MET A 206 10.81 11.47 -18.26
CA MET A 206 10.43 10.28 -19.05
C MET A 206 9.34 10.50 -20.11
N LEU A 207 8.61 11.62 -20.13
CA LEU A 207 7.45 11.86 -21.02
C LEU A 207 7.72 11.55 -22.53
N ASN A 208 8.95 11.77 -22.99
CA ASN A 208 9.34 11.58 -24.39
C ASN A 208 10.29 10.36 -24.58
N LYS A 209 10.36 9.47 -23.62
CA LYS A 209 11.13 8.23 -23.74
C LYS A 209 10.31 7.14 -24.42
N PRO A 210 10.92 6.27 -25.23
CA PRO A 210 10.23 5.19 -25.92
C PRO A 210 10.04 3.95 -25.01
N ASN A 211 9.56 4.16 -23.79
CA ASN A 211 9.25 3.11 -22.81
C ASN A 211 8.08 3.57 -21.91
N ASP A 212 7.58 2.67 -21.09
CA ASP A 212 6.44 2.89 -20.18
C ASP A 212 6.90 3.18 -18.74
N ASP A 213 8.17 3.56 -18.55
CA ASP A 213 8.72 3.87 -17.24
C ASP A 213 8.36 5.28 -16.77
N PHE A 214 8.44 5.47 -15.46
CA PHE A 214 8.18 6.74 -14.78
C PHE A 214 9.46 7.25 -14.07
N SER A 215 9.49 8.56 -13.80
CA SER A 215 10.49 9.19 -12.93
C SER A 215 9.87 10.42 -12.27
N PHE A 216 10.04 10.56 -10.98
CA PHE A 216 9.48 11.65 -10.17
C PHE A 216 10.53 12.48 -9.44
N SER A 217 11.78 12.01 -9.31
CA SER A 217 12.85 12.74 -8.63
C SER A 217 13.18 14.07 -9.32
N GLY A 218 13.11 14.12 -10.65
CA GLY A 218 13.28 15.34 -11.44
C GLY A 218 12.16 16.36 -11.21
N LEU A 219 10.91 15.91 -11.06
CA LEU A 219 9.77 16.76 -10.70
C LEU A 219 9.98 17.36 -9.31
N LYS A 220 10.25 16.54 -8.30
CA LYS A 220 10.56 16.98 -6.93
C LYS A 220 11.67 18.04 -6.91
N THR A 221 12.75 17.78 -7.62
CA THR A 221 13.90 18.69 -7.69
C THR A 221 13.53 20.01 -8.37
N SER A 222 12.71 19.97 -9.42
CA SER A 222 12.20 21.16 -10.12
C SER A 222 11.36 22.04 -9.19
N VAL A 223 10.46 21.43 -8.40
CA VAL A 223 9.66 22.16 -7.39
C VAL A 223 10.56 22.76 -6.31
N ARG A 224 11.53 22.01 -5.79
CA ARG A 224 12.46 22.52 -4.78
C ARG A 224 13.21 23.77 -5.27
N TYR A 225 13.82 23.71 -6.46
CA TYR A 225 14.53 24.87 -7.01
C TYR A 225 13.62 26.05 -7.34
N PHE A 226 12.36 25.78 -7.69
CA PHE A 226 11.37 26.82 -7.87
C PHE A 226 11.09 27.56 -6.56
N LEU A 227 10.84 26.82 -5.46
CA LEU A 227 10.60 27.40 -4.15
C LEU A 227 11.83 28.13 -3.57
N GLU A 228 13.05 27.62 -3.82
CA GLU A 228 14.29 28.31 -3.44
C GLU A 228 14.42 29.70 -4.11
N LYS A 229 13.87 29.86 -5.33
CA LYS A 229 13.84 31.17 -6.06
C LYS A 229 12.63 32.03 -5.69
N HIS A 230 11.60 31.43 -5.10
CA HIS A 230 10.34 32.08 -4.74
C HIS A 230 9.99 31.78 -3.28
N PRO A 231 10.82 32.21 -2.31
CA PRO A 231 10.61 31.90 -0.90
C PRO A 231 9.27 32.41 -0.35
N GLU A 232 8.70 33.45 -0.99
CA GLU A 232 7.37 33.99 -0.66
C GLU A 232 6.22 33.01 -0.92
N LEU A 233 6.45 31.92 -1.66
CA LEU A 233 5.46 30.87 -1.96
C LEU A 233 5.62 29.64 -1.07
N ALA A 234 6.68 29.55 -0.28
CA ALA A 234 6.87 28.54 0.74
C ALA A 234 6.25 29.04 2.04
N THR A 235 5.17 28.42 2.48
CA THR A 235 4.47 28.78 3.74
C THR A 235 5.01 28.03 4.93
#